data_2f1c00bc38a36fe8e7a25b7bd72976b3
#
_entry.id   2f1c00bc38a36fe8e7a25b7bd72976b3
#
_cell.length_a   1.000
_cell.length_b   1.000
_cell.length_c   1.000
_cell.angle_alpha   90.00
_cell.angle_beta   90.00
_cell.angle_gamma   90.00
#
_symmetry.space_group_name_H-M   'P 1'
#
loop_
_entity.id
_entity.type
_entity.pdbx_description
1 polymer ?
#
loop_
_entity_poly.entity_id
_entity_poly.type
_entity_poly.pdbx_seq_one_letter_code
_entity_poly.pdbx_strand_id
1 'polypeptide(L)'
;MIWTLVYTQQAHKDAKKLVSNHLKPKAQKLLDIIAKNPYQNPPPYEKLVGDLAGAYSRRINIQHRLVYQVLASMKTVKVLRMWTHYG
;
A
#
# COMPACT_ATOMS: atom_id res chain seq x y z
N MET A 1 3.07 18.25 -2.40
CA MET A 1 2.56 18.08 -1.02
C MET A 1 2.64 16.62 -0.63
N ILE A 2 2.87 16.35 0.65
CA ILE A 2 3.04 14.99 1.13
C ILE A 2 1.75 14.52 1.80
N TRP A 3 1.32 13.31 1.46
CA TRP A 3 0.18 12.67 2.10
C TRP A 3 0.63 12.01 3.38
N THR A 4 -0.22 12.06 4.41
CA THR A 4 0.05 11.36 5.66
C THR A 4 -0.25 9.89 5.49
N LEU A 5 0.70 9.02 5.90
CA LEU A 5 0.49 7.58 5.88
C LEU A 5 0.13 7.10 7.28
N VAL A 6 -0.95 6.34 7.38
CA VAL A 6 -1.33 5.66 8.62
C VAL A 6 -1.45 4.16 8.33
N TYR A 7 -1.28 3.32 9.35
CA TYR A 7 -1.20 1.87 9.18
C TYR A 7 -2.16 1.17 10.11
N THR A 8 -2.85 0.15 9.61
CA THR A 8 -3.64 -0.74 10.45
C THR A 8 -2.72 -1.64 11.26
N GLN A 9 -3.26 -2.29 12.30
CA GLN A 9 -2.50 -3.29 13.05
C GLN A 9 -2.02 -4.42 12.14
N GLN A 10 -2.85 -4.84 11.20
CA GLN A 10 -2.47 -5.89 10.27
C GLN A 10 -1.33 -5.43 9.37
N ALA A 11 -1.34 -4.17 8.93
CA ALA A 11 -0.25 -3.63 8.13
C ALA A 11 1.06 -3.62 8.92
N HIS A 12 1.02 -3.27 10.20
CA HIS A 12 2.21 -3.32 11.06
C HIS A 12 2.76 -4.74 11.17
N LYS A 13 1.89 -5.73 11.34
CA LYS A 13 2.31 -7.14 11.37
C LYS A 13 2.91 -7.56 10.04
N ASP A 14 2.28 -7.15 8.95
CA ASP A 14 2.77 -7.46 7.61
C ASP A 14 4.16 -6.85 7.36
N ALA A 15 4.39 -5.64 7.87
CA ALA A 15 5.69 -4.97 7.71
C ALA A 15 6.82 -5.78 8.31
N LYS A 16 6.58 -6.45 9.44
CA LYS A 16 7.59 -7.32 10.06
C LYS A 16 7.94 -8.50 9.15
N LYS A 17 6.93 -9.07 8.48
CA LYS A 17 7.16 -10.15 7.52
C LYS A 17 7.98 -9.69 6.33
N LEU A 18 7.74 -8.47 5.86
CA LEU A 18 8.51 -7.89 4.76
C LEU A 18 9.98 -7.75 5.13
N VAL A 19 10.27 -7.31 6.34
CA VAL A 19 11.65 -7.22 6.83
C VAL A 19 12.32 -8.59 6.82
N SER A 20 11.63 -9.61 7.37
CA SER A 20 12.16 -10.97 7.45
C SER A 20 12.42 -11.58 6.08
N ASN A 21 11.71 -11.14 5.05
CA ASN A 21 11.81 -11.67 3.69
C ASN A 21 12.55 -10.75 2.73
N HIS A 22 13.27 -9.77 3.27
CA HIS A 22 14.10 -8.84 2.47
C HIS A 22 13.30 -8.02 1.44
N LEU A 23 12.03 -7.80 1.72
CA LEU A 23 11.15 -7.03 0.82
C LEU A 23 10.94 -5.59 1.27
N LYS A 24 11.48 -5.22 2.43
CA LYS A 24 11.30 -3.88 2.96
C LYS A 24 11.72 -2.77 1.99
N PRO A 25 12.87 -2.86 1.30
CA PRO A 25 13.27 -1.79 0.38
C PRO A 25 12.26 -1.56 -0.73
N LYS A 26 11.68 -2.64 -1.29
CA LYS A 26 10.67 -2.52 -2.34
C LYS A 26 9.38 -1.89 -1.80
N ALA A 27 8.93 -2.33 -0.63
CA ALA A 27 7.74 -1.78 0.01
C ALA A 27 7.95 -0.31 0.38
N GLN A 28 9.10 0.03 0.93
CA GLN A 28 9.40 1.40 1.31
C GLN A 28 9.40 2.33 0.11
N LYS A 29 9.93 1.88 -1.02
CA LYS A 29 9.92 2.67 -2.25
C LYS A 29 8.48 2.98 -2.69
N LEU A 30 7.58 1.99 -2.60
CA LEU A 30 6.17 2.20 -2.93
C LEU A 30 5.51 3.17 -1.95
N LEU A 31 5.81 3.05 -0.67
CA LEU A 31 5.27 3.95 0.34
C LEU A 31 5.72 5.40 0.09
N ASP A 32 6.96 5.60 -0.30
CA ASP A 32 7.48 6.92 -0.62
C ASP A 32 6.76 7.52 -1.81
N ILE A 33 6.48 6.71 -2.83
CA ILE A 33 5.74 7.14 -4.01
C ILE A 33 4.31 7.53 -3.62
N ILE A 34 3.64 6.68 -2.84
CA ILE A 34 2.26 6.91 -2.40
C ILE A 34 2.17 8.17 -1.55
N ALA A 35 3.17 8.43 -0.70
CA ALA A 35 3.19 9.62 0.13
C ALA A 35 3.26 10.91 -0.69
N LYS A 36 3.88 10.85 -1.86
CA LYS A 36 3.94 11.99 -2.77
C LYS A 36 2.66 12.11 -3.61
N ASN A 37 2.20 10.98 -4.14
CA ASN A 37 1.00 10.94 -4.97
C ASN A 37 0.46 9.51 -4.99
N PRO A 38 -0.65 9.24 -4.28
CA PRO A 38 -1.20 7.88 -4.20
C PRO A 38 -1.75 7.37 -5.54
N TYR A 39 -1.88 8.24 -6.53
CA TYR A 39 -2.39 7.88 -7.86
C TYR A 39 -1.30 7.87 -8.92
N GLN A 40 -0.03 7.96 -8.53
CA GLN A 40 1.07 7.98 -9.50
C GLN A 40 1.14 6.69 -10.32
N ASN A 41 1.27 6.83 -11.61
CA ASN A 41 1.40 5.73 -12.55
C ASN A 41 2.41 6.15 -13.63
N PRO A 42 3.54 5.43 -13.87
CA PRO A 42 3.97 4.23 -13.17
C PRO A 42 4.47 4.52 -11.75
N PRO A 43 4.56 3.52 -10.86
CA PRO A 43 4.21 2.12 -11.07
C PRO A 43 2.70 1.90 -11.12
N PRO A 44 2.24 0.82 -11.78
CA PRO A 44 0.81 0.59 -11.92
C PRO A 44 0.14 0.23 -10.61
N TYR A 45 -1.13 0.56 -10.52
CA TYR A 45 -1.98 0.16 -9.40
C TYR A 45 -3.33 -0.28 -9.93
N GLU A 46 -4.07 -1.02 -9.10
CA GLU A 46 -5.41 -1.51 -9.44
C GLU A 46 -6.42 -1.00 -8.43
N LYS A 47 -7.58 -0.58 -8.91
CA LYS A 47 -8.71 -0.29 -8.03
C LYS A 47 -9.34 -1.60 -7.60
N LEU A 48 -9.60 -1.74 -6.31
CA LEU A 48 -10.28 -2.91 -5.78
C LEU A 48 -11.78 -2.67 -5.78
N VAL A 49 -12.54 -3.77 -5.91
CA VAL A 49 -14.00 -3.74 -5.97
C VAL A 49 -14.58 -4.63 -4.88
N GLY A 50 -15.91 -4.62 -4.73
CA GLY A 50 -16.57 -5.39 -3.69
C GLY A 50 -16.36 -4.80 -2.32
N ASP A 51 -16.04 -5.64 -1.34
CA ASP A 51 -15.87 -5.22 0.04
C ASP A 51 -14.72 -4.24 0.24
N LEU A 52 -13.78 -4.22 -0.71
CA LEU A 52 -12.61 -3.34 -0.65
C LEU A 52 -12.74 -2.16 -1.61
N ALA A 53 -13.95 -1.83 -2.05
CA ALA A 53 -14.19 -0.69 -2.93
C ALA A 53 -13.64 0.60 -2.27
N GLY A 54 -12.96 1.42 -3.06
CA GLY A 54 -12.29 2.62 -2.56
C GLY A 54 -10.85 2.39 -2.14
N ALA A 55 -10.38 1.14 -2.17
CA ALA A 55 -8.99 0.80 -1.92
C ALA A 55 -8.26 0.52 -3.23
N TYR A 56 -6.93 0.56 -3.14
CA TYR A 56 -6.04 0.33 -4.28
C TYR A 56 -4.98 -0.69 -3.91
N SER A 57 -4.47 -1.40 -4.92
CA SER A 57 -3.44 -2.41 -4.74
C SER A 57 -2.26 -2.11 -5.66
N ARG A 58 -1.05 -2.16 -5.11
CA ARG A 58 0.19 -2.08 -5.88
C ARG A 58 1.03 -3.32 -5.61
N ARG A 59 1.69 -3.80 -6.64
CA ARG A 59 2.53 -4.99 -6.51
C ARG A 59 3.85 -4.64 -5.83
N ILE A 60 4.16 -5.35 -4.74
CA ILE A 60 5.48 -5.26 -4.09
C ILE A 60 6.44 -6.18 -4.83
N ASN A 61 6.01 -7.43 -5.06
CA ASN A 61 6.72 -8.40 -5.88
C ASN A 61 5.69 -9.30 -6.54
N ILE A 62 6.13 -10.43 -7.10
CA ILE A 62 5.23 -11.32 -7.83
C ILE A 62 4.16 -11.94 -6.93
N GLN A 63 4.42 -12.05 -5.62
CA GLN A 63 3.52 -12.72 -4.68
C GLN A 63 2.74 -11.76 -3.79
N HIS A 64 3.31 -10.62 -3.43
CA HIS A 64 2.75 -9.77 -2.38
C HIS A 64 2.39 -8.40 -2.92
N ARG A 65 1.32 -7.83 -2.37
CA ARG A 65 0.80 -6.53 -2.76
C ARG A 65 0.62 -5.63 -1.56
N LEU A 66 0.77 -4.34 -1.81
CA LEU A 66 0.47 -3.28 -0.87
C LEU A 66 -0.96 -2.81 -1.13
N VAL A 67 -1.83 -2.90 -0.13
CA VAL A 67 -3.23 -2.48 -0.24
C VAL A 67 -3.43 -1.25 0.62
N TYR A 68 -3.99 -0.20 0.04
CA TYR A 68 -4.19 1.06 0.74
C TYR A 68 -5.49 1.73 0.34
N GLN A 69 -6.00 2.59 1.21
CA GLN A 69 -7.19 3.37 0.98
C GLN A 69 -6.83 4.85 0.99
N VAL A 70 -7.35 5.60 0.02
CA VAL A 70 -7.07 7.04 -0.07
C VAL A 70 -8.21 7.82 0.57
N LEU A 71 -7.88 8.58 1.61
CA LEU A 71 -8.83 9.44 2.31
C LEU A 71 -8.55 10.88 1.88
N ALA A 72 -9.07 11.24 0.72
CA ALA A 72 -8.71 12.50 0.05
C ALA A 72 -9.05 13.73 0.87
N SER A 73 -10.19 13.74 1.54
CA SER A 73 -10.62 14.88 2.34
C SER A 73 -9.69 15.16 3.51
N MET A 74 -8.97 14.14 3.98
CA MET A 74 -8.02 14.24 5.09
C MET A 74 -6.57 14.26 4.62
N LYS A 75 -6.35 14.21 3.33
CA LYS A 75 -5.02 14.10 2.74
C LYS A 75 -4.21 12.97 3.36
N THR A 76 -4.86 11.84 3.60
CA THR A 76 -4.32 10.70 4.33
C THR A 76 -4.46 9.44 3.50
N VAL A 77 -3.46 8.58 3.57
CA VAL A 77 -3.50 7.24 2.99
C VAL A 77 -3.43 6.23 4.11
N LYS A 78 -4.44 5.36 4.18
CA LYS A 78 -4.48 4.29 5.18
C LYS A 78 -3.98 3.01 4.54
N VAL A 79 -2.84 2.53 5.02
CA VAL A 79 -2.25 1.26 4.55
C VAL A 79 -2.97 0.13 5.28
N LEU A 80 -3.69 -0.69 4.50
CA LEU A 80 -4.52 -1.76 5.05
C LEU A 80 -3.75 -3.06 5.19
N ARG A 81 -2.97 -3.43 4.17
CA ARG A 81 -2.18 -4.67 4.14
C ARG A 81 -0.88 -4.42 3.38
N MET A 82 0.16 -5.15 3.75
CA MET A 82 1.47 -5.09 3.08
C MET A 82 2.02 -6.47 2.76
N TRP A 83 1.30 -7.53 3.12
CA TRP A 83 1.71 -8.91 2.90
C TRP A 83 0.46 -9.70 2.57
N THR A 84 0.05 -9.66 1.28
CA THR A 84 -1.20 -10.28 0.89
C THR A 84 -1.22 -10.63 -0.59
N HIS A 85 -1.99 -11.64 -0.93
CA HIS A 85 -2.25 -12.05 -2.29
C HIS A 85 -3.64 -11.57 -2.70
N TYR A 86 -3.71 -10.90 -3.83
CA TYR A 86 -4.96 -10.70 -4.53
C TYR A 86 -4.75 -11.25 -5.93
N GLY A 87 -5.36 -12.36 -6.17
CA GLY A 87 -5.23 -13.11 -7.39
C GLY A 87 -5.75 -12.44 -8.61
#